data_852250a1f448a0f27d722f6f467ca2cb
#
_entry.id   852250a1f448a0f27d722f6f467ca2cb
#
_cell.length_a   1.000
_cell.length_b   1.000
_cell.length_c   1.000
_cell.angle_alpha   90.00
_cell.angle_beta   90.00
_cell.angle_gamma   90.00
#
_symmetry.space_group_name_H-M   'P 1'
#
loop_
_entity.id
_entity.type
_entity.pdbx_description
1 polymer ?
#
loop_
_entity_poly.entity_id
_entity_poly.type
_entity_poly.pdbx_seq_one_letter_code
_entity_poly.pdbx_strand_id
1 'polypeptide(L)'
;FKAGEIVEVVPMSVMRRKIAEHMVFSTRTSAHVHSVFEIDYTRVAAIREANKADYERQGVKLTFMSFLMKAAVDALKAVPVVNSSVDGDTIVYKKEINLGIAVALDWGLIVPVIKRAGEKNLLELSRAIQDLASRARAKQLKPEEVQGGTFTITNPGVFGAQFGMPIISQPQVAIMGVGHIEKRVAVIDDMIAIRTKGYLSLGY
;
A
#
# COMPACT_ATOMS: atom_id res chain seq x y z
N PHE A 1 -19.36 31.07 5.21
CA PHE A 1 -20.59 30.70 5.95
C PHE A 1 -21.45 31.91 6.11
N LYS A 2 -22.76 31.77 6.03
CA LYS A 2 -23.71 32.88 6.21
C LYS A 2 -24.14 32.98 7.67
N ALA A 3 -24.45 34.18 8.11
CA ALA A 3 -24.99 34.38 9.46
C ALA A 3 -26.32 33.60 9.62
N GLY A 4 -26.43 32.81 10.69
CA GLY A 4 -27.60 31.98 10.97
C GLY A 4 -27.51 30.52 10.51
N GLU A 5 -26.44 30.09 9.81
CA GLU A 5 -26.18 28.69 9.55
C GLU A 5 -25.83 27.95 10.85
N ILE A 6 -26.42 26.73 11.04
CA ILE A 6 -26.08 25.85 12.16
C ILE A 6 -24.85 25.06 11.75
N VAL A 7 -23.65 25.58 12.03
CA VAL A 7 -22.36 24.98 11.64
C VAL A 7 -21.38 25.03 12.80
N GLU A 8 -20.52 24.03 12.89
CA GLU A 8 -19.34 24.04 13.74
C GLU A 8 -18.10 24.24 12.87
N VAL A 9 -17.29 25.23 13.18
CA VAL A 9 -16.05 25.54 12.43
C VAL A 9 -14.86 25.06 13.22
N VAL A 10 -14.21 23.98 12.72
CA VAL A 10 -13.03 23.38 13.35
C VAL A 10 -11.80 23.61 12.48
N PRO A 11 -10.71 24.21 12.99
CA PRO A 11 -9.48 24.39 12.24
C PRO A 11 -8.84 23.03 11.90
N MET A 12 -8.31 22.90 10.68
CA MET A 12 -7.53 21.72 10.31
C MET A 12 -6.22 21.67 11.12
N SER A 13 -5.86 20.46 11.60
CA SER A 13 -4.51 20.23 12.13
C SER A 13 -3.44 20.46 11.06
N VAL A 14 -2.22 20.78 11.48
CA VAL A 14 -1.07 20.99 10.57
C VAL A 14 -0.84 19.78 9.68
N MET A 15 -0.94 18.57 10.24
CA MET A 15 -0.79 17.32 9.49
C MET A 15 -1.88 17.16 8.42
N ARG A 16 -3.15 17.37 8.77
CA ARG A 16 -4.27 17.25 7.83
C ARG A 16 -4.14 18.23 6.67
N ARG A 17 -3.68 19.46 6.95
CA ARG A 17 -3.40 20.48 5.93
C ARG A 17 -2.30 20.03 4.97
N LYS A 18 -1.18 19.53 5.49
CA LYS A 18 -0.07 19.02 4.66
C LYS A 18 -0.48 17.83 3.81
N ILE A 19 -1.30 16.90 4.33
CA ILE A 19 -1.84 15.79 3.55
C ILE A 19 -2.72 16.32 2.41
N ALA A 20 -3.62 17.25 2.70
CA ALA A 20 -4.49 17.84 1.69
C ALA A 20 -3.70 18.55 0.59
N GLU A 21 -2.72 19.37 0.95
CA GLU A 21 -1.81 20.06 0.01
C GLU A 21 -1.07 19.04 -0.89
N HIS A 22 -0.51 17.98 -0.30
CA HIS A 22 0.22 16.95 -1.04
C HIS A 22 -0.69 16.15 -1.99
N MET A 23 -1.91 15.83 -1.59
CA MET A 23 -2.86 15.11 -2.44
C MET A 23 -3.37 15.98 -3.59
N VAL A 24 -3.69 17.24 -3.33
CA VAL A 24 -4.06 18.20 -4.38
C VAL A 24 -2.90 18.44 -5.34
N PHE A 25 -1.67 18.58 -4.83
CA PHE A 25 -0.48 18.66 -5.67
C PHE A 25 -0.34 17.44 -6.57
N SER A 26 -0.49 16.23 -6.03
CA SER A 26 -0.41 15.00 -6.79
C SER A 26 -1.44 14.92 -7.93
N THR A 27 -2.70 15.21 -7.65
CA THR A 27 -3.77 15.16 -8.66
C THR A 27 -3.64 16.23 -9.74
N ARG A 28 -2.94 17.33 -9.46
CA ARG A 28 -2.61 18.37 -10.46
C ARG A 28 -1.38 18.02 -11.29
N THR A 29 -0.44 17.27 -10.72
CA THR A 29 0.83 16.91 -11.37
C THR A 29 0.68 15.66 -12.22
N SER A 30 -0.02 14.64 -11.73
CA SER A 30 -0.17 13.34 -12.41
C SER A 30 -1.58 13.17 -12.98
N ALA A 31 -1.65 12.85 -14.25
CA ALA A 31 -2.88 12.41 -14.93
C ALA A 31 -3.13 10.94 -14.58
N HIS A 32 -3.75 10.67 -13.43
CA HIS A 32 -3.94 9.31 -12.92
C HIS A 32 -4.79 8.45 -13.87
N VAL A 33 -4.23 7.31 -14.25
CA VAL A 33 -4.96 6.18 -14.85
C VAL A 33 -5.01 5.06 -13.83
N HIS A 34 -6.14 4.36 -13.73
CA HIS A 34 -6.28 3.23 -12.82
C HIS A 34 -6.68 1.98 -13.59
N SER A 35 -5.96 0.90 -13.34
CA SER A 35 -6.32 -0.45 -13.77
C SER A 35 -6.66 -1.30 -12.55
N VAL A 36 -7.76 -2.06 -12.62
CA VAL A 36 -8.21 -2.92 -11.52
C VAL A 36 -8.21 -4.37 -12.00
N PHE A 37 -7.56 -5.25 -11.24
CA PHE A 37 -7.38 -6.65 -11.56
C PHE A 37 -7.97 -7.53 -10.46
N GLU A 38 -8.77 -8.53 -10.84
CA GLU A 38 -9.18 -9.58 -9.92
C GLU A 38 -8.07 -10.62 -9.80
N ILE A 39 -7.65 -10.92 -8.56
CA ILE A 39 -6.56 -11.84 -8.26
C ILE A 39 -7.09 -13.04 -7.47
N ASP A 40 -6.69 -14.25 -7.87
CA ASP A 40 -6.92 -15.48 -7.11
C ASP A 40 -5.78 -15.71 -6.11
N TYR A 41 -6.06 -15.55 -4.84
CA TYR A 41 -5.13 -15.76 -3.73
C TYR A 41 -5.22 -17.16 -3.11
N THR A 42 -5.99 -18.10 -3.69
CA THR A 42 -6.24 -19.43 -3.09
C THR A 42 -4.93 -20.15 -2.77
N ARG A 43 -3.98 -20.14 -3.71
CA ARG A 43 -2.66 -20.77 -3.49
C ARG A 43 -1.83 -20.01 -2.45
N VAL A 44 -1.88 -18.70 -2.46
CA VAL A 44 -1.20 -17.85 -1.45
C VAL A 44 -1.78 -18.09 -0.07
N ALA A 45 -3.12 -18.23 0.06
CA ALA A 45 -3.79 -18.55 1.32
C ALA A 45 -3.33 -19.91 1.86
N ALA A 46 -3.22 -20.95 1.01
CA ALA A 46 -2.73 -22.26 1.41
C ALA A 46 -1.26 -22.22 1.87
N ILE A 47 -0.39 -21.55 1.12
CA ILE A 47 1.03 -21.38 1.50
C ILE A 47 1.15 -20.62 2.82
N ARG A 48 0.37 -19.54 2.99
CA ARG A 48 0.34 -18.76 4.21
C ARG A 48 -0.06 -19.62 5.41
N GLU A 49 -1.12 -20.40 5.30
CA GLU A 49 -1.60 -21.25 6.40
C GLU A 49 -0.58 -22.32 6.75
N ALA A 50 0.04 -22.98 5.77
CA ALA A 50 1.06 -24.00 5.99
C ALA A 50 2.32 -23.47 6.70
N ASN A 51 2.67 -22.20 6.51
CA ASN A 51 3.89 -21.60 7.08
C ASN A 51 3.63 -20.69 8.30
N LYS A 52 2.38 -20.46 8.65
CA LYS A 52 1.98 -19.50 9.70
C LYS A 52 2.66 -19.80 11.04
N ALA A 53 2.63 -21.07 11.48
CA ALA A 53 3.22 -21.49 12.76
C ALA A 53 4.75 -21.28 12.80
N ASP A 54 5.43 -21.48 11.67
CA ASP A 54 6.89 -21.32 11.58
C ASP A 54 7.29 -19.84 11.68
N TYR A 55 6.49 -18.95 11.09
CA TYR A 55 6.68 -17.49 11.21
C TYR A 55 6.36 -17.00 12.61
N GLU A 56 5.28 -17.50 13.23
CA GLU A 56 4.89 -17.16 14.60
C GLU A 56 5.96 -17.57 15.62
N ARG A 57 6.62 -18.73 15.44
CA ARG A 57 7.78 -19.13 16.28
C ARG A 57 8.97 -18.17 16.17
N GLN A 58 9.07 -17.44 15.07
CA GLN A 58 10.08 -16.41 14.85
C GLN A 58 9.59 -14.99 15.24
N GLY A 59 8.44 -14.90 15.91
CA GLY A 59 7.84 -13.64 16.37
C GLY A 59 7.25 -12.77 15.24
N VAL A 60 6.97 -13.36 14.08
CA VAL A 60 6.50 -12.64 12.89
C VAL A 60 5.13 -13.16 12.44
N LYS A 61 4.20 -12.26 12.13
CA LYS A 61 2.91 -12.61 11.52
C LYS A 61 3.02 -12.65 10.01
N LEU A 62 2.84 -13.83 9.41
CA LEU A 62 2.75 -13.98 7.96
C LEU A 62 1.35 -13.56 7.48
N THR A 63 1.27 -12.51 6.70
CA THR A 63 0.01 -11.92 6.20
C THR A 63 -0.03 -11.92 4.68
N PHE A 64 -1.19 -11.70 4.06
CA PHE A 64 -1.27 -11.46 2.62
C PHE A 64 -0.40 -10.27 2.18
N MET A 65 -0.30 -9.23 3.01
CA MET A 65 0.56 -8.08 2.73
C MET A 65 2.03 -8.48 2.53
N SER A 66 2.53 -9.48 3.26
CA SER A 66 3.89 -10.00 3.10
C SER A 66 4.15 -10.50 1.68
N PHE A 67 3.22 -11.28 1.14
CA PHE A 67 3.29 -11.79 -0.24
C PHE A 67 3.14 -10.67 -1.27
N LEU A 68 2.23 -9.74 -1.03
CA LEU A 68 2.00 -8.59 -1.92
C LEU A 68 3.23 -7.67 -1.99
N MET A 69 3.88 -7.41 -0.86
CA MET A 69 5.14 -6.65 -0.84
C MET A 69 6.23 -7.36 -1.64
N LYS A 70 6.37 -8.69 -1.47
CA LYS A 70 7.36 -9.47 -2.23
C LYS A 70 7.06 -9.45 -3.72
N ALA A 71 5.81 -9.65 -4.11
CA ALA A 71 5.38 -9.59 -5.51
C ALA A 71 5.60 -8.19 -6.12
N ALA A 72 5.30 -7.13 -5.38
CA ALA A 72 5.57 -5.75 -5.81
C ALA A 72 7.07 -5.51 -6.02
N VAL A 73 7.92 -5.97 -5.11
CA VAL A 73 9.39 -5.88 -5.26
C VAL A 73 9.84 -6.59 -6.54
N ASP A 74 9.37 -7.81 -6.80
CA ASP A 74 9.76 -8.56 -7.98
C ASP A 74 9.25 -7.91 -9.28
N ALA A 75 8.03 -7.36 -9.26
CA ALA A 75 7.48 -6.59 -10.37
C ALA A 75 8.27 -5.31 -10.66
N LEU A 76 8.66 -4.55 -9.61
CA LEU A 76 9.47 -3.33 -9.75
C LEU A 76 10.88 -3.61 -10.29
N LYS A 77 11.45 -4.79 -9.98
CA LYS A 77 12.70 -5.25 -10.58
C LYS A 77 12.54 -5.59 -12.07
N ALA A 78 11.43 -6.21 -12.43
CA ALA A 78 11.13 -6.60 -13.81
C ALA A 78 10.74 -5.40 -14.69
N VAL A 79 10.10 -4.37 -14.09
CA VAL A 79 9.62 -3.17 -14.79
C VAL A 79 10.15 -1.91 -14.08
N PRO A 80 11.45 -1.57 -14.23
CA PRO A 80 12.11 -0.52 -13.44
C PRO A 80 11.53 0.88 -13.65
N VAL A 81 10.87 1.15 -14.78
CA VAL A 81 10.22 2.45 -15.04
C VAL A 81 9.14 2.78 -13.99
N VAL A 82 8.50 1.77 -13.39
CA VAL A 82 7.50 1.96 -12.32
C VAL A 82 8.17 2.38 -11.00
N ASN A 83 9.48 2.13 -10.83
CA ASN A 83 10.29 2.59 -9.70
C ASN A 83 11.10 3.84 -10.07
N SER A 84 10.42 4.84 -10.60
CA SER A 84 11.04 6.09 -11.06
C SER A 84 10.32 7.33 -10.52
N SER A 85 10.80 8.48 -10.88
CA SER A 85 10.14 9.78 -10.76
C SER A 85 10.39 10.60 -12.02
N VAL A 86 9.52 11.58 -12.27
CA VAL A 86 9.67 12.54 -13.36
C VAL A 86 10.20 13.86 -12.79
N ASP A 87 11.23 14.40 -13.42
CA ASP A 87 11.82 15.71 -13.10
C ASP A 87 11.96 16.51 -14.40
N GLY A 88 11.07 17.48 -14.61
CA GLY A 88 10.91 18.16 -15.89
C GLY A 88 10.65 17.15 -17.03
N ASP A 89 11.55 17.14 -18.00
CA ASP A 89 11.51 16.22 -19.15
C ASP A 89 12.36 14.95 -18.95
N THR A 90 12.76 14.67 -17.70
CA THR A 90 13.69 13.58 -17.39
C THR A 90 13.02 12.50 -16.53
N ILE A 91 13.24 11.24 -16.88
CA ILE A 91 12.83 10.09 -16.06
C ILE A 91 14.02 9.69 -15.17
N VAL A 92 13.83 9.76 -13.85
CA VAL A 92 14.85 9.43 -12.86
C VAL A 92 14.59 8.03 -12.29
N TYR A 93 15.28 7.01 -12.80
CA TYR A 93 15.19 5.63 -12.30
C TYR A 93 15.81 5.50 -10.92
N LYS A 94 15.02 5.04 -9.95
CA LYS A 94 15.50 4.74 -8.60
C LYS A 94 16.15 3.36 -8.58
N LYS A 95 17.40 3.29 -8.13
CA LYS A 95 18.15 2.01 -8.07
C LYS A 95 17.74 1.17 -6.85
N GLU A 96 17.38 1.84 -5.75
CA GLU A 96 16.81 1.17 -4.57
C GLU A 96 15.29 1.12 -4.68
N ILE A 97 14.72 0.01 -4.20
CA ILE A 97 13.27 -0.13 -4.03
C ILE A 97 12.95 0.15 -2.55
N ASN A 98 12.28 1.25 -2.29
CA ASN A 98 11.85 1.69 -0.97
C ASN A 98 10.31 1.67 -0.91
N LEU A 99 9.73 0.64 -0.28
CA LEU A 99 8.28 0.46 -0.24
C LEU A 99 7.63 1.29 0.87
N GLY A 100 6.79 2.23 0.49
CA GLY A 100 5.85 2.89 1.38
C GLY A 100 4.63 2.00 1.62
N ILE A 101 4.25 1.80 2.87
CA ILE A 101 3.05 1.03 3.24
C ILE A 101 2.11 1.94 4.02
N ALA A 102 0.94 2.22 3.47
CA ALA A 102 -0.05 3.06 4.13
C ALA A 102 -0.62 2.37 5.38
N VAL A 103 -0.48 3.02 6.52
CA VAL A 103 -1.01 2.58 7.83
C VAL A 103 -2.06 3.57 8.29
N ALA A 104 -3.30 3.09 8.43
CA ALA A 104 -4.39 3.87 8.99
C ALA A 104 -4.23 3.98 10.51
N LEU A 105 -4.51 5.16 11.03
CA LEU A 105 -4.44 5.54 12.44
C LEU A 105 -5.72 6.28 12.82
N ASP A 106 -6.09 6.29 14.08
CA ASP A 106 -7.30 7.00 14.57
C ASP A 106 -7.28 8.49 14.24
N TRP A 107 -6.09 9.07 14.12
CA TRP A 107 -5.87 10.50 13.85
C TRP A 107 -5.47 10.81 12.40
N GLY A 108 -5.39 9.80 11.52
CA GLY A 108 -5.07 10.01 10.10
C GLY A 108 -4.42 8.80 9.43
N LEU A 109 -3.61 9.08 8.42
CA LEU A 109 -2.87 8.11 7.63
C LEU A 109 -1.38 8.47 7.65
N ILE A 110 -0.52 7.47 7.83
CA ILE A 110 0.94 7.62 7.71
C ILE A 110 1.48 6.54 6.78
N VAL A 111 2.57 6.84 6.07
CA VAL A 111 3.17 5.93 5.10
C VAL A 111 4.63 5.67 5.50
N PRO A 112 4.89 4.76 6.47
CA PRO A 112 6.24 4.32 6.75
C PRO A 112 6.86 3.60 5.56
N VAL A 113 8.19 3.66 5.46
CA VAL A 113 8.95 3.20 4.29
C VAL A 113 9.91 2.09 4.69
N ILE A 114 9.74 0.92 4.08
CA ILE A 114 10.70 -0.19 4.15
C ILE A 114 11.83 0.11 3.17
N LYS A 115 12.96 0.55 3.71
CA LYS A 115 14.16 0.86 2.90
C LYS A 115 14.79 -0.41 2.35
N ARG A 116 15.33 -0.31 1.11
CA ARG A 116 16.00 -1.41 0.39
C ARG A 116 15.19 -2.71 0.40
N ALA A 117 13.86 -2.58 0.17
CA ALA A 117 12.96 -3.72 0.14
C ALA A 117 13.37 -4.77 -0.91
N GLY A 118 14.07 -4.33 -1.97
CA GLY A 118 14.62 -5.20 -3.01
C GLY A 118 15.65 -6.23 -2.55
N GLU A 119 16.29 -6.01 -1.41
CA GLU A 119 17.29 -6.89 -0.82
C GLU A 119 16.71 -7.86 0.22
N LYS A 120 15.43 -7.67 0.59
CA LYS A 120 14.79 -8.39 1.68
C LYS A 120 14.05 -9.64 1.19
N ASN A 121 14.16 -10.71 1.96
CA ASN A 121 13.34 -11.90 1.79
C ASN A 121 11.94 -11.70 2.42
N LEU A 122 11.06 -12.70 2.26
CA LEU A 122 9.67 -12.62 2.73
C LEU A 122 9.56 -12.44 4.25
N LEU A 123 10.43 -13.10 5.03
CA LEU A 123 10.45 -12.99 6.50
C LEU A 123 10.88 -11.59 6.94
N GLU A 124 11.92 -11.05 6.32
CA GLU A 124 12.43 -9.71 6.62
C GLU A 124 11.43 -8.61 6.25
N LEU A 125 10.74 -8.74 5.11
CA LEU A 125 9.64 -7.84 4.74
C LEU A 125 8.50 -7.91 5.75
N SER A 126 8.11 -9.12 6.18
CA SER A 126 7.04 -9.33 7.16
C SER A 126 7.40 -8.73 8.53
N ARG A 127 8.64 -8.88 8.95
CA ARG A 127 9.16 -8.31 10.20
C ARG A 127 9.20 -6.78 10.13
N ALA A 128 9.69 -6.23 9.02
CA ALA A 128 9.79 -4.79 8.82
C ALA A 128 8.42 -4.10 8.85
N ILE A 129 7.41 -4.65 8.17
CA ILE A 129 6.07 -4.03 8.18
C ILE A 129 5.40 -4.17 9.56
N GLN A 130 5.58 -5.30 10.25
CA GLN A 130 5.04 -5.48 11.59
C GLN A 130 5.61 -4.46 12.57
N ASP A 131 6.93 -4.25 12.56
CA ASP A 131 7.61 -3.25 13.38
C ASP A 131 7.13 -1.83 13.06
N LEU A 132 7.23 -1.43 11.80
CA LEU A 132 6.84 -0.08 11.36
C LEU A 132 5.36 0.22 11.65
N ALA A 133 4.45 -0.73 11.41
CA ALA A 133 3.03 -0.54 11.70
C ALA A 133 2.74 -0.44 13.20
N SER A 134 3.45 -1.22 14.03
CA SER A 134 3.33 -1.14 15.49
C SER A 134 3.81 0.21 16.02
N ARG A 135 4.99 0.66 15.60
CA ARG A 135 5.56 1.96 15.98
C ARG A 135 4.77 3.14 15.42
N ALA A 136 4.17 2.99 14.24
CA ALA A 136 3.24 3.99 13.68
C ALA A 136 2.05 4.23 14.61
N ARG A 137 1.39 3.16 15.08
CA ARG A 137 0.26 3.25 16.02
C ARG A 137 0.67 3.82 17.37
N ALA A 138 1.89 3.49 17.83
CA ALA A 138 2.47 4.01 19.07
C ALA A 138 3.03 5.44 18.95
N LYS A 139 2.96 6.08 17.77
CA LYS A 139 3.54 7.40 17.46
C LYS A 139 5.06 7.46 17.67
N GLN A 140 5.77 6.36 17.41
CA GLN A 140 7.21 6.18 17.66
C GLN A 140 8.04 6.12 16.35
N LEU A 141 7.44 6.47 15.21
CA LEU A 141 8.19 6.57 13.96
C LEU A 141 9.07 7.82 13.96
N LYS A 142 10.27 7.67 13.43
CA LYS A 142 11.17 8.78 13.17
C LYS A 142 10.84 9.47 11.83
N PRO A 143 11.12 10.75 11.66
CA PRO A 143 10.83 11.48 10.42
C PRO A 143 11.45 10.83 9.16
N GLU A 144 12.65 10.26 9.25
CA GLU A 144 13.32 9.58 8.14
C GLU A 144 12.66 8.27 7.72
N GLU A 145 11.83 7.67 8.58
CA GLU A 145 11.13 6.42 8.30
C GLU A 145 9.85 6.61 7.46
N VAL A 146 9.44 7.85 7.26
CA VAL A 146 8.28 8.20 6.42
C VAL A 146 8.68 8.94 5.14
N GLN A 147 9.98 8.98 4.82
CA GLN A 147 10.52 9.69 3.67
C GLN A 147 11.26 8.76 2.71
N GLY A 148 11.38 9.19 1.45
CA GLY A 148 12.17 8.51 0.43
C GLY A 148 11.58 7.16 -0.02
N GLY A 149 10.26 6.99 0.07
CA GLY A 149 9.54 5.90 -0.60
C GLY A 149 9.59 6.08 -2.12
N THR A 150 9.74 4.97 -2.85
CA THR A 150 9.79 4.97 -4.32
C THR A 150 8.58 4.34 -4.96
N PHE A 151 7.83 3.56 -4.21
CA PHE A 151 6.54 2.97 -4.59
C PHE A 151 5.68 2.80 -3.32
N THR A 152 4.38 2.99 -3.42
CA THR A 152 3.49 2.91 -2.26
C THR A 152 2.43 1.82 -2.44
N ILE A 153 2.17 1.08 -1.36
CA ILE A 153 1.07 0.12 -1.25
C ILE A 153 0.09 0.62 -0.19
N THR A 154 -1.18 0.71 -0.54
CA THR A 154 -2.27 1.03 0.39
C THR A 154 -3.29 -0.10 0.42
N ASN A 155 -3.91 -0.32 1.58
CA ASN A 155 -4.84 -1.44 1.76
C ASN A 155 -6.19 -0.96 2.32
N PRO A 156 -7.09 -0.40 1.49
CA PRO A 156 -8.44 -0.09 1.91
C PRO A 156 -9.31 -1.33 2.17
N GLY A 157 -8.88 -2.50 1.71
CA GLY A 157 -9.57 -3.78 1.93
C GLY A 157 -9.70 -4.19 3.39
N VAL A 158 -8.84 -3.68 4.28
CA VAL A 158 -8.98 -3.89 5.74
C VAL A 158 -10.24 -3.26 6.33
N PHE A 159 -10.84 -2.31 5.62
CA PHE A 159 -12.12 -1.65 5.95
C PHE A 159 -13.29 -2.23 5.16
N GLY A 160 -13.11 -3.35 4.44
CA GLY A 160 -14.12 -4.01 3.63
C GLY A 160 -14.29 -3.43 2.22
N ALA A 161 -13.47 -2.46 1.80
CA ALA A 161 -13.55 -1.93 0.44
C ALA A 161 -13.13 -2.99 -0.58
N GLN A 162 -13.96 -3.21 -1.61
CA GLN A 162 -13.68 -4.19 -2.66
C GLN A 162 -12.40 -3.84 -3.43
N PHE A 163 -12.23 -2.57 -3.76
CA PHE A 163 -11.02 -1.95 -4.29
C PHE A 163 -11.06 -0.45 -4.00
N GLY A 164 -9.97 0.24 -4.25
CA GLY A 164 -9.85 1.69 -4.16
C GLY A 164 -9.06 2.22 -5.35
N MET A 165 -9.19 3.51 -5.64
CA MET A 165 -8.38 4.22 -6.64
C MET A 165 -7.48 5.21 -5.90
N PRO A 166 -6.31 4.75 -5.40
CA PRO A 166 -5.46 5.59 -4.57
C PRO A 166 -4.78 6.69 -5.39
N ILE A 167 -4.55 7.82 -4.75
CA ILE A 167 -3.78 8.94 -5.32
C ILE A 167 -2.29 8.63 -5.17
N ILE A 168 -1.53 8.86 -6.23
CA ILE A 168 -0.07 8.64 -6.25
C ILE A 168 0.60 9.56 -5.21
N SER A 169 1.54 9.00 -4.46
CA SER A 169 2.34 9.76 -3.50
C SER A 169 3.54 10.36 -4.21
N GLN A 170 3.46 11.64 -4.59
CA GLN A 170 4.56 12.33 -5.27
C GLN A 170 5.87 12.27 -4.47
N PRO A 171 7.05 12.15 -5.13
CA PRO A 171 7.30 12.17 -6.59
C PRO A 171 7.29 10.77 -7.24
N GLN A 172 6.59 9.79 -6.65
CA GLN A 172 6.42 8.46 -7.24
C GLN A 172 5.54 8.55 -8.50
N VAL A 173 5.68 7.57 -9.40
CA VAL A 173 4.89 7.49 -10.63
C VAL A 173 3.76 6.47 -10.58
N ALA A 174 3.70 5.66 -9.52
CA ALA A 174 2.65 4.66 -9.37
C ALA A 174 2.35 4.33 -7.90
N ILE A 175 1.16 3.75 -7.67
CA ILE A 175 0.68 3.31 -6.37
C ILE A 175 -0.19 2.06 -6.53
N MET A 176 -0.06 1.09 -5.62
CA MET A 176 -0.89 -0.11 -5.59
C MET A 176 -1.92 -0.05 -4.46
N GLY A 177 -3.20 -0.26 -4.81
CA GLY A 177 -4.30 -0.44 -3.86
C GLY A 177 -4.65 -1.92 -3.71
N VAL A 178 -4.81 -2.39 -2.48
CA VAL A 178 -5.21 -3.76 -2.15
C VAL A 178 -6.65 -3.75 -1.66
N GLY A 179 -7.53 -4.44 -2.37
CA GLY A 179 -8.93 -4.62 -1.97
C GLY A 179 -9.12 -5.72 -0.93
N HIS A 180 -10.37 -5.90 -0.50
CA HIS A 180 -10.73 -6.95 0.44
C HIS A 180 -10.47 -8.33 -0.15
N ILE A 181 -9.77 -9.19 0.61
CA ILE A 181 -9.44 -10.56 0.22
C ILE A 181 -10.35 -11.50 1.00
N GLU A 182 -11.23 -12.21 0.30
CA GLU A 182 -12.25 -13.07 0.89
C GLU A 182 -12.54 -14.31 0.04
N LYS A 183 -13.30 -15.25 0.59
CA LYS A 183 -13.81 -16.40 -0.18
C LYS A 183 -14.97 -15.95 -1.05
N ARG A 184 -14.88 -16.24 -2.35
CA ARG A 184 -15.92 -15.95 -3.36
C ARG A 184 -16.19 -17.18 -4.22
N VAL A 185 -17.40 -17.23 -4.78
CA VAL A 185 -17.74 -18.18 -5.84
C VAL A 185 -17.01 -17.78 -7.10
N ALA A 186 -16.43 -18.73 -7.78
CA ALA A 186 -15.76 -18.58 -9.07
C ALA A 186 -16.14 -19.74 -9.99
N VAL A 187 -16.07 -19.51 -11.28
CA VAL A 187 -16.18 -20.56 -12.28
C VAL A 187 -14.76 -20.99 -12.67
N ILE A 188 -14.47 -22.28 -12.50
CA ILE A 188 -13.19 -22.89 -12.86
C ILE A 188 -13.52 -24.15 -13.67
N ASP A 189 -13.04 -24.25 -14.90
CA ASP A 189 -13.30 -25.37 -15.81
C ASP A 189 -14.81 -25.71 -15.90
N ASP A 190 -15.62 -24.65 -16.09
CA ASP A 190 -17.10 -24.71 -16.17
C ASP A 190 -17.82 -25.22 -14.92
N MET A 191 -17.11 -25.32 -13.78
CA MET A 191 -17.66 -25.74 -12.48
C MET A 191 -17.62 -24.61 -11.45
N ILE A 192 -18.59 -24.60 -10.55
CA ILE A 192 -18.62 -23.68 -9.41
C ILE A 192 -17.58 -24.12 -8.38
N ALA A 193 -16.68 -23.21 -8.05
CA ALA A 193 -15.65 -23.41 -7.03
C ALA A 193 -15.62 -22.24 -6.03
N ILE A 194 -15.17 -22.52 -4.80
CA ILE A 194 -14.89 -21.47 -3.81
C ILE A 194 -13.41 -21.12 -3.91
N ARG A 195 -13.11 -19.85 -4.15
CA ARG A 195 -11.75 -19.32 -4.27
C ARG A 195 -11.54 -18.15 -3.31
N THR A 196 -10.33 -18.00 -2.79
CA THR A 196 -9.93 -16.79 -2.08
C THR A 196 -9.54 -15.74 -3.13
N LYS A 197 -10.33 -14.69 -3.27
CA LYS A 197 -10.16 -13.66 -4.30
C LYS A 197 -10.12 -12.27 -3.69
N GLY A 198 -9.57 -11.33 -4.42
CA GLY A 198 -9.55 -9.90 -4.08
C GLY A 198 -9.12 -9.10 -5.29
N TYR A 199 -9.26 -7.79 -5.20
CA TYR A 199 -8.85 -6.88 -6.25
C TYR A 199 -7.53 -6.20 -5.92
N LEU A 200 -6.71 -5.98 -6.95
CA LEU A 200 -5.60 -5.03 -6.93
C LEU A 200 -5.94 -3.88 -7.87
N SER A 201 -5.75 -2.67 -7.43
CA SER A 201 -5.76 -1.49 -8.27
C SER A 201 -4.33 -0.96 -8.44
N LEU A 202 -3.96 -0.59 -9.64
CA LEU A 202 -2.71 0.09 -9.94
C LEU A 202 -3.06 1.47 -10.48
N GLY A 203 -2.63 2.52 -9.78
CA GLY A 203 -2.67 3.90 -10.25
C GLY A 203 -1.31 4.29 -10.82
N TYR A 204 -1.25 4.83 -12.05
CA TYR A 204 -0.03 5.21 -12.76
C TYR A 204 -0.28 6.35 -13.73
#